data_1788658068c58f19eb3fc629f9c403da
#
_entry.id   1788658068c58f19eb3fc629f9c403da
#
_cell.length_a   1.000
_cell.length_b   1.000
_cell.length_c   1.000
_cell.angle_alpha   90.00
_cell.angle_beta   90.00
_cell.angle_gamma   90.00
#
_symmetry.space_group_name_H-M   'P 1'
#
loop_
_entity.id
_entity.type
_entity.pdbx_description
1 polymer ?
#
loop_
_entity_poly.entity_id
_entity_poly.type
_entity_poly.pdbx_seq_one_letter_code
_entity_poly.pdbx_strand_id
1 'polypeptide(L)'
;KVLEHIVDTVLQFEGDRHNMYRILRSIKNRFGSTAELGIYEMRGDGLRPVDNPSELLLTQGGGQLSGIAIAAAIEGIRPFLIETQALVSTAAYGTPQRSATGFDLRRLNMLLAVLEKRVGFKLAQKDVFLNIAGGLRVTDPAIDLSVIAAVLSSNVDTAIEHNICMAGEVGLSGEIRPVARIGQRISEAAKLGFSSILIPEGNLKGLETPKASIEIIPVNRVEAALRCLF
;
A
#
# COMPACT_ATOMS: atom_id res chain seq x y z
N LYS A 1 -6.11 11.85 -27.87
CA LYS A 1 -6.77 10.57 -28.27
C LYS A 1 -6.50 10.20 -29.73
N VAL A 2 -6.53 11.14 -30.72
CA VAL A 2 -6.28 10.79 -32.13
C VAL A 2 -4.82 10.39 -32.37
N LEU A 3 -3.86 11.08 -31.78
CA LEU A 3 -2.42 10.80 -31.91
C LEU A 3 -2.03 9.43 -31.31
N GLU A 4 -2.71 8.98 -30.26
CA GLU A 4 -2.43 7.70 -29.60
C GLU A 4 -2.59 6.50 -30.54
N HIS A 5 -3.42 6.61 -31.57
CA HIS A 5 -3.62 5.55 -32.57
C HIS A 5 -2.52 5.49 -33.64
N ILE A 6 -1.83 6.58 -33.88
CA ILE A 6 -0.84 6.73 -34.94
C ILE A 6 0.56 6.38 -34.48
N VAL A 7 0.87 6.62 -33.19
CA VAL A 7 2.21 6.38 -32.63
C VAL A 7 2.34 4.96 -32.07
N ASP A 8 3.56 4.44 -32.05
CA ASP A 8 3.85 3.10 -31.53
C ASP A 8 3.96 3.07 -30.00
N THR A 9 4.35 4.16 -29.39
CA THR A 9 4.51 4.28 -27.93
C THR A 9 3.86 5.57 -27.43
N VAL A 10 3.15 5.46 -26.31
CA VAL A 10 2.59 6.60 -25.58
C VAL A 10 3.10 6.55 -24.14
N LEU A 11 3.83 7.55 -23.75
CA LEU A 11 4.30 7.75 -22.39
C LEU A 11 3.50 8.88 -21.74
N GLN A 12 3.10 8.68 -20.49
CA GLN A 12 2.36 9.66 -19.72
C GLN A 12 3.08 9.94 -18.41
N PHE A 13 3.25 11.22 -18.09
CA PHE A 13 3.62 11.63 -16.75
C PHE A 13 2.37 11.80 -15.90
N GLU A 14 2.38 11.13 -14.74
CA GLU A 14 1.37 11.28 -13.69
C GLU A 14 2.00 12.00 -12.50
N GLY A 15 1.21 12.82 -11.82
CA GLY A 15 1.60 13.53 -10.60
C GLY A 15 0.91 14.88 -10.48
N ASP A 16 0.63 15.28 -9.25
CA ASP A 16 0.03 16.57 -8.93
C ASP A 16 1.12 17.66 -8.79
N ARG A 17 0.73 18.93 -8.96
CA ARG A 17 1.64 20.08 -8.82
C ARG A 17 2.26 20.21 -7.43
N HIS A 18 1.62 19.66 -6.42
CA HIS A 18 2.07 19.70 -5.03
C HIS A 18 2.94 18.50 -4.62
N ASN A 19 3.02 17.46 -5.46
CA ASN A 19 3.82 16.28 -5.17
C ASN A 19 5.24 16.43 -5.68
N MET A 20 6.21 16.03 -4.85
CA MET A 20 7.64 16.06 -5.19
C MET A 20 8.00 15.03 -6.26
N TYR A 21 7.12 14.05 -6.54
CA TYR A 21 7.41 12.94 -7.44
C TYR A 21 6.53 12.96 -8.69
N ARG A 22 7.09 12.40 -9.76
CA ARG A 22 6.40 12.16 -11.03
C ARG A 22 6.58 10.70 -11.41
N ILE A 23 5.50 10.07 -11.86
CA ILE A 23 5.53 8.73 -12.43
C ILE A 23 5.45 8.86 -13.94
N LEU A 24 6.42 8.26 -14.63
CA LEU A 24 6.38 8.07 -16.07
C LEU A 24 5.85 6.68 -16.35
N ARG A 25 4.69 6.58 -16.98
CA ARG A 25 4.02 5.33 -17.31
C ARG A 25 3.90 5.14 -18.81
N SER A 26 4.11 3.93 -19.28
CA SER A 26 3.78 3.55 -20.65
C SER A 26 2.29 3.19 -20.75
N ILE A 27 1.52 4.02 -21.46
CA ILE A 27 0.09 3.75 -21.73
C ILE A 27 -0.08 2.83 -22.93
N LYS A 28 0.81 2.95 -23.90
CA LYS A 28 0.86 2.11 -25.10
C LYS A 28 2.31 1.85 -25.43
N ASN A 29 2.63 0.59 -25.74
CA ASN A 29 3.93 0.21 -26.30
C ASN A 29 3.73 -0.98 -27.24
N ARG A 30 3.89 -0.74 -28.53
CA ARG A 30 3.66 -1.75 -29.56
C ARG A 30 4.73 -2.84 -29.59
N PHE A 31 5.94 -2.51 -29.18
CA PHE A 31 7.11 -3.38 -29.28
C PHE A 31 7.68 -3.84 -27.94
N GLY A 32 7.01 -3.51 -26.84
CA GLY A 32 7.51 -3.85 -25.50
C GLY A 32 6.42 -3.84 -24.42
N SER A 33 6.85 -4.02 -23.19
CA SER A 33 5.98 -4.02 -22.01
C SER A 33 5.43 -2.61 -21.73
N THR A 34 4.19 -2.53 -21.28
CA THR A 34 3.58 -1.34 -20.66
C THR A 34 3.61 -1.42 -19.14
N ALA A 35 4.15 -2.50 -18.57
CA ALA A 35 4.15 -2.75 -17.14
C ALA A 35 5.34 -2.08 -16.41
N GLU A 36 6.22 -1.41 -17.14
CA GLU A 36 7.33 -0.66 -16.56
C GLU A 36 6.93 0.78 -16.25
N LEU A 37 7.49 1.33 -15.17
CA LEU A 37 7.31 2.72 -14.81
C LEU A 37 8.61 3.33 -14.28
N GLY A 38 8.80 4.60 -14.57
CA GLY A 38 9.87 5.43 -14.01
C GLY A 38 9.32 6.33 -12.93
N ILE A 39 10.04 6.44 -11.80
CA ILE A 39 9.72 7.39 -10.75
C ILE A 39 10.81 8.46 -10.75
N TYR A 40 10.40 9.72 -10.74
CA TYR A 40 11.27 10.87 -10.80
C TYR A 40 10.94 11.83 -9.67
N GLU A 41 11.98 12.38 -9.06
CA GLU A 41 11.88 13.48 -8.10
C GLU A 41 11.92 14.81 -8.85
N MET A 42 11.01 15.72 -8.52
CA MET A 42 11.02 17.11 -9.02
C MET A 42 12.01 17.94 -8.23
N ARG A 43 13.03 18.46 -8.90
CA ARG A 43 14.01 19.39 -8.30
C ARG A 43 13.98 20.73 -9.01
N GLY A 44 14.65 21.71 -8.44
CA GLY A 44 14.79 23.05 -9.04
C GLY A 44 15.52 23.05 -10.39
N ASP A 45 16.36 22.07 -10.64
CA ASP A 45 17.15 21.84 -11.86
C ASP A 45 16.51 20.83 -12.84
N GLY A 46 15.35 20.23 -12.48
CA GLY A 46 14.61 19.31 -13.35
C GLY A 46 14.17 18.02 -12.67
N LEU A 47 14.04 16.96 -13.48
CA LEU A 47 13.61 15.62 -13.04
C LEU A 47 14.82 14.74 -12.77
N ARG A 48 14.93 14.22 -11.56
CA ARG A 48 15.95 13.24 -11.17
C ARG A 48 15.32 11.84 -11.08
N PRO A 49 15.87 10.81 -11.75
CA PRO A 49 15.38 9.45 -11.59
C PRO A 49 15.57 8.95 -10.14
N VAL A 50 14.59 8.22 -9.66
CA VAL A 50 14.59 7.60 -8.33
C VAL A 50 14.85 6.12 -8.49
N ASP A 51 16.02 5.66 -8.07
CA ASP A 51 16.43 4.25 -8.19
C ASP A 51 15.69 3.38 -7.19
N ASN A 52 15.47 3.88 -5.98
CA ASN A 52 14.74 3.19 -4.91
C ASN A 52 13.56 4.03 -4.40
N PRO A 53 12.36 3.85 -4.97
CA PRO A 53 11.17 4.58 -4.54
C PRO A 53 10.81 4.37 -3.07
N SER A 54 11.06 3.17 -2.55
CA SER A 54 10.69 2.80 -1.18
C SER A 54 11.40 3.67 -0.13
N GLU A 55 12.65 4.06 -0.36
CA GLU A 55 13.38 4.95 0.56
C GLU A 55 12.73 6.32 0.73
N LEU A 56 11.99 6.76 -0.28
CA LEU A 56 11.31 8.05 -0.31
C LEU A 56 9.86 7.99 0.19
N LEU A 57 9.26 6.80 0.10
CA LEU A 57 7.86 6.56 0.44
C LEU A 57 7.69 6.08 1.88
N LEU A 58 8.80 5.91 2.60
CA LEU A 58 8.84 5.55 4.00
C LEU A 58 9.36 6.73 4.82
N THR A 59 8.69 7.03 5.91
CA THR A 59 9.13 8.10 6.84
C THR A 59 10.43 7.68 7.52
N GLN A 60 11.51 8.44 7.28
CA GLN A 60 12.80 8.20 7.93
C GLN A 60 12.81 8.81 9.34
N GLY A 61 13.16 8.01 10.35
CA GLY A 61 13.49 8.49 11.69
C GLY A 61 12.34 9.00 12.55
N GLY A 62 11.10 8.72 12.19
CA GLY A 62 9.92 8.99 13.00
C GLY A 62 9.82 8.01 14.18
N GLY A 63 9.51 8.50 15.40
CA GLY A 63 9.13 7.64 16.52
C GLY A 63 7.94 6.74 16.14
N GLN A 64 7.64 5.75 16.99
CA GLN A 64 6.48 4.89 16.77
C GLN A 64 5.19 5.74 16.82
N LEU A 65 4.62 6.00 15.64
CA LEU A 65 3.39 6.77 15.47
C LEU A 65 2.23 5.82 15.16
N SER A 66 1.10 6.03 15.83
CA SER A 66 -0.13 5.31 15.51
C SER A 66 -0.68 5.75 14.13
N GLY A 67 -1.43 4.87 13.49
CA GLY A 67 -2.06 5.17 12.20
C GLY A 67 -1.16 4.94 10.99
N ILE A 68 -0.01 4.33 11.15
CA ILE A 68 0.94 4.05 10.07
C ILE A 68 1.14 2.55 9.89
N ALA A 69 1.08 2.09 8.65
CA ALA A 69 1.42 0.71 8.27
C ALA A 69 2.14 0.68 6.93
N ILE A 70 3.01 -0.30 6.73
CA ILE A 70 3.82 -0.43 5.51
C ILE A 70 3.26 -1.53 4.62
N ALA A 71 2.92 -1.17 3.38
CA ALA A 71 2.49 -2.10 2.36
C ALA A 71 3.64 -2.49 1.43
N ALA A 72 3.75 -3.78 1.12
CA ALA A 72 4.56 -4.25 0.01
C ALA A 72 3.70 -4.33 -1.26
N ALA A 73 3.72 -3.26 -2.04
CA ALA A 73 2.92 -3.07 -3.25
C ALA A 73 3.69 -3.44 -4.52
N ILE A 74 2.95 -3.63 -5.61
CA ILE A 74 3.51 -3.78 -6.97
C ILE A 74 2.78 -2.83 -7.91
N GLU A 75 3.54 -2.11 -8.69
CA GLU A 75 3.01 -1.36 -9.83
C GLU A 75 3.67 -1.87 -11.11
N GLY A 76 2.83 -2.43 -12.01
CA GLY A 76 3.34 -3.13 -13.19
C GLY A 76 4.17 -4.37 -12.82
N ILE A 77 5.48 -4.29 -13.00
CA ILE A 77 6.42 -5.37 -12.61
C ILE A 77 7.31 -4.98 -11.44
N ARG A 78 7.23 -3.75 -10.96
CA ARG A 78 8.14 -3.20 -9.95
C ARG A 78 7.55 -3.33 -8.55
N PRO A 79 8.18 -4.08 -7.65
CA PRO A 79 7.81 -4.07 -6.24
C PRO A 79 8.33 -2.79 -5.57
N PHE A 80 7.61 -2.28 -4.60
CA PHE A 80 8.02 -1.18 -3.75
C PHE A 80 7.29 -1.22 -2.41
N LEU A 81 7.90 -0.65 -1.38
CA LEU A 81 7.23 -0.46 -0.11
C LEU A 81 6.66 0.95 -0.03
N ILE A 82 5.47 1.06 0.53
CA ILE A 82 4.77 2.33 0.66
C ILE A 82 4.06 2.43 2.01
N GLU A 83 4.13 3.61 2.57
CA GLU A 83 3.47 3.91 3.82
C GLU A 83 1.99 4.26 3.58
N THR A 84 1.11 3.56 4.30
CA THR A 84 -0.32 3.86 4.42
C THR A 84 -0.54 4.56 5.74
N GLN A 85 -1.14 5.75 5.70
CA GLN A 85 -1.41 6.59 6.87
C GLN A 85 -2.92 6.72 7.06
N ALA A 86 -3.40 6.47 8.27
CA ALA A 86 -4.80 6.65 8.61
C ALA A 86 -4.96 7.52 9.86
N LEU A 87 -5.98 8.36 9.85
CA LEU A 87 -6.42 9.09 11.03
C LEU A 87 -7.89 8.74 11.30
N VAL A 88 -8.14 8.23 12.49
CA VAL A 88 -9.49 7.89 12.96
C VAL A 88 -9.83 8.77 14.16
N SER A 89 -10.91 9.51 14.06
CA SER A 89 -11.40 10.38 15.14
C SER A 89 -12.90 10.20 15.38
N THR A 90 -13.40 10.68 16.49
CA THR A 90 -14.85 10.71 16.71
C THR A 90 -15.48 11.80 15.83
N ALA A 91 -16.54 11.46 15.10
CA ALA A 91 -17.23 12.41 14.24
C ALA A 91 -17.82 13.58 15.05
N ALA A 92 -17.29 14.79 14.83
CA ALA A 92 -17.67 15.98 15.60
C ALA A 92 -19.04 16.54 15.21
N TYR A 93 -19.49 16.31 13.97
CA TYR A 93 -20.67 16.92 13.38
C TYR A 93 -21.82 15.94 13.10
N GLY A 94 -21.85 14.81 13.76
CA GLY A 94 -22.94 13.83 13.67
C GLY A 94 -22.94 12.97 12.41
N THR A 95 -22.38 13.41 11.29
CA THR A 95 -22.21 12.62 10.05
C THR A 95 -20.75 12.27 9.86
N PRO A 96 -20.37 10.98 9.93
CA PRO A 96 -19.00 10.54 9.75
C PRO A 96 -18.43 10.90 8.39
N GLN A 97 -17.26 11.51 8.36
CA GLN A 97 -16.53 11.83 7.15
C GLN A 97 -15.55 10.71 6.79
N ARG A 98 -15.48 10.37 5.52
CA ARG A 98 -14.54 9.40 5.00
C ARG A 98 -13.86 9.95 3.76
N SER A 99 -12.53 9.99 3.81
CA SER A 99 -11.71 10.54 2.74
C SER A 99 -10.52 9.63 2.49
N ALA A 100 -10.12 9.52 1.23
CA ALA A 100 -8.94 8.78 0.83
C ALA A 100 -8.15 9.54 -0.24
N THR A 101 -6.86 9.65 -0.03
CA THR A 101 -5.90 10.18 -1.00
C THR A 101 -4.99 9.04 -1.45
N GLY A 102 -4.87 8.82 -2.75
CA GLY A 102 -4.05 7.75 -3.32
C GLY A 102 -4.67 6.35 -3.28
N PHE A 103 -5.87 6.20 -2.71
CA PHE A 103 -6.61 4.94 -2.60
C PHE A 103 -8.08 5.13 -3.02
N ASP A 104 -8.73 4.07 -3.46
CA ASP A 104 -10.14 4.12 -3.85
C ASP A 104 -11.07 4.23 -2.63
N LEU A 105 -11.88 5.28 -2.58
CA LEU A 105 -12.78 5.53 -1.44
C LEU A 105 -13.86 4.46 -1.28
N ARG A 106 -14.33 3.84 -2.38
CA ARG A 106 -15.32 2.75 -2.30
C ARG A 106 -14.69 1.50 -1.69
N ARG A 107 -13.41 1.24 -2.05
CA ARG A 107 -12.64 0.15 -1.45
C ARG A 107 -12.40 0.39 0.03
N LEU A 108 -12.03 1.61 0.43
CA LEU A 108 -11.91 2.00 1.85
C LEU A 108 -13.20 1.71 2.62
N ASN A 109 -14.34 2.18 2.12
CA ASN A 109 -15.64 1.97 2.77
C ASN A 109 -15.97 0.48 2.95
N MET A 110 -15.63 -0.34 1.96
CA MET A 110 -15.78 -1.79 2.05
C MET A 110 -14.90 -2.40 3.14
N LEU A 111 -13.63 -1.99 3.23
CA LEU A 111 -12.69 -2.46 4.26
C LEU A 111 -13.15 -2.05 5.67
N LEU A 112 -13.68 -0.83 5.82
CA LEU A 112 -14.25 -0.38 7.09
C LEU A 112 -15.46 -1.23 7.50
N ALA A 113 -16.33 -1.60 6.55
CA ALA A 113 -17.46 -2.48 6.83
C ALA A 113 -17.01 -3.91 7.25
N VAL A 114 -15.91 -4.41 6.68
CA VAL A 114 -15.28 -5.68 7.11
C VAL A 114 -14.77 -5.57 8.55
N LEU A 115 -14.06 -4.50 8.89
CA LEU A 115 -13.59 -4.24 10.27
C LEU A 115 -14.75 -4.20 11.28
N GLU A 116 -15.84 -3.52 10.95
CA GLU A 116 -17.02 -3.47 11.81
C GLU A 116 -17.69 -4.83 11.99
N LYS A 117 -17.98 -5.50 10.88
CA LYS A 117 -18.83 -6.70 10.90
C LYS A 117 -18.06 -7.94 11.34
N ARG A 118 -16.78 -8.07 11.01
CA ARG A 118 -15.99 -9.29 11.23
C ARG A 118 -15.07 -9.18 12.45
N VAL A 119 -14.53 -8.01 12.70
CA VAL A 119 -13.59 -7.80 13.80
C VAL A 119 -14.26 -7.13 15.02
N GLY A 120 -15.40 -6.49 14.81
CA GLY A 120 -16.21 -5.92 15.91
C GLY A 120 -15.84 -4.48 16.29
N PHE A 121 -15.05 -3.78 15.46
CA PHE A 121 -14.72 -2.38 15.71
C PHE A 121 -15.89 -1.45 15.40
N LYS A 122 -16.12 -0.47 16.27
CA LYS A 122 -17.20 0.50 16.09
C LYS A 122 -16.68 1.72 15.32
N LEU A 123 -16.79 1.68 14.00
CA LEU A 123 -16.35 2.75 13.09
C LEU A 123 -17.50 3.59 12.51
N ALA A 124 -18.77 3.20 12.77
CA ALA A 124 -19.95 3.86 12.22
C ALA A 124 -20.06 5.35 12.58
N GLN A 125 -19.52 5.76 13.75
CA GLN A 125 -19.52 7.14 14.24
C GLN A 125 -18.11 7.75 14.25
N LYS A 126 -17.21 7.25 13.41
CA LYS A 126 -15.83 7.72 13.32
C LYS A 126 -15.57 8.38 11.97
N ASP A 127 -14.88 9.51 12.01
CA ASP A 127 -14.23 10.06 10.84
C ASP A 127 -13.01 9.22 10.50
N VAL A 128 -12.80 8.92 9.23
CA VAL A 128 -11.66 8.15 8.75
C VAL A 128 -11.03 8.86 7.56
N PHE A 129 -9.79 9.24 7.73
CA PHE A 129 -8.96 9.85 6.69
C PHE A 129 -7.82 8.90 6.37
N LEU A 130 -7.66 8.56 5.08
CA LEU A 130 -6.60 7.70 4.58
C LEU A 130 -5.73 8.47 3.59
N ASN A 131 -4.42 8.33 3.73
CA ASN A 131 -3.45 8.90 2.81
C ASN A 131 -2.39 7.85 2.45
N ILE A 132 -2.11 7.71 1.17
CA ILE A 132 -0.96 6.95 0.67
C ILE A 132 0.20 7.91 0.52
N ALA A 133 1.34 7.59 1.14
CA ALA A 133 2.52 8.44 1.13
C ALA A 133 3.00 8.77 -0.28
N GLY A 134 3.65 9.93 -0.44
CA GLY A 134 4.21 10.38 -1.72
C GLY A 134 3.17 10.84 -2.75
N GLY A 135 1.87 10.85 -2.41
CA GLY A 135 0.79 11.24 -3.33
C GLY A 135 0.59 10.28 -4.51
N LEU A 136 1.07 9.05 -4.38
CA LEU A 136 0.90 8.01 -5.39
C LEU A 136 -0.51 7.42 -5.31
N ARG A 137 -1.09 7.15 -6.47
CA ARG A 137 -2.31 6.36 -6.54
C ARG A 137 -1.95 4.89 -6.68
N VAL A 138 -2.26 4.10 -5.66
CA VAL A 138 -2.02 2.66 -5.66
C VAL A 138 -3.33 1.92 -5.94
N THR A 139 -3.31 1.05 -6.96
CA THR A 139 -4.46 0.24 -7.37
C THR A 139 -4.27 -1.25 -7.05
N ASP A 140 -3.11 -1.62 -6.52
CA ASP A 140 -2.79 -2.98 -6.12
C ASP A 140 -3.64 -3.40 -4.91
N PRO A 141 -4.50 -4.43 -5.00
CA PRO A 141 -5.33 -4.87 -3.88
C PRO A 141 -4.51 -5.44 -2.71
N ALA A 142 -3.24 -5.77 -2.94
CA ALA A 142 -2.36 -6.26 -1.89
C ALA A 142 -2.15 -5.26 -0.74
N ILE A 143 -2.45 -3.97 -0.93
CA ILE A 143 -2.32 -2.97 0.14
C ILE A 143 -3.53 -2.92 1.09
N ASP A 144 -4.61 -3.67 0.83
CA ASP A 144 -5.79 -3.68 1.69
C ASP A 144 -5.45 -4.00 3.15
N LEU A 145 -4.55 -4.96 3.37
CA LEU A 145 -4.15 -5.36 4.72
C LEU A 145 -3.47 -4.21 5.47
N SER A 146 -2.61 -3.43 4.81
CA SER A 146 -1.97 -2.26 5.42
C SER A 146 -2.97 -1.12 5.68
N VAL A 147 -3.96 -0.94 4.80
CA VAL A 147 -5.04 0.03 5.03
C VAL A 147 -5.82 -0.31 6.29
N ILE A 148 -6.23 -1.58 6.45
CA ILE A 148 -6.92 -2.06 7.65
C ILE A 148 -6.04 -1.89 8.90
N ALA A 149 -4.76 -2.26 8.81
CA ALA A 149 -3.81 -2.15 9.91
C ALA A 149 -3.59 -0.69 10.33
N ALA A 150 -3.43 0.24 9.39
CA ALA A 150 -3.29 1.66 9.67
C ALA A 150 -4.55 2.25 10.32
N VAL A 151 -5.74 1.93 9.80
CA VAL A 151 -7.02 2.37 10.38
C VAL A 151 -7.16 1.87 11.81
N LEU A 152 -6.84 0.61 12.06
CA LEU A 152 -6.94 0.06 13.40
C LEU A 152 -5.90 0.67 14.34
N SER A 153 -4.66 0.78 13.91
CA SER A 153 -3.57 1.42 14.67
C SER A 153 -3.99 2.82 15.15
N SER A 154 -4.56 3.64 14.26
CA SER A 154 -5.09 4.95 14.61
C SER A 154 -6.30 4.88 15.55
N ASN A 155 -7.20 3.92 15.35
CA ASN A 155 -8.41 3.80 16.16
C ASN A 155 -8.12 3.40 17.62
N VAL A 156 -7.10 2.57 17.86
CA VAL A 156 -6.67 2.10 19.20
C VAL A 156 -5.48 2.90 19.74
N ASP A 157 -4.99 3.87 18.98
CA ASP A 157 -3.81 4.70 19.27
C ASP A 157 -2.56 3.89 19.66
N THR A 158 -2.33 2.82 18.93
CA THR A 158 -1.18 1.93 19.12
C THR A 158 -0.37 1.82 17.84
N ALA A 159 0.93 2.10 17.93
CA ALA A 159 1.82 2.02 16.77
C ALA A 159 2.12 0.58 16.36
N ILE A 160 2.27 0.35 15.06
CA ILE A 160 2.80 -0.89 14.50
C ILE A 160 4.33 -0.77 14.44
N GLU A 161 5.04 -1.86 14.67
CA GLU A 161 6.51 -1.87 14.55
C GLU A 161 6.96 -1.50 13.14
N HIS A 162 7.92 -0.57 13.03
CA HIS A 162 8.40 -0.04 11.75
C HIS A 162 9.12 -1.05 10.85
N ASN A 163 9.60 -2.14 11.43
CA ASN A 163 10.31 -3.21 10.72
C ASN A 163 9.39 -4.30 10.18
N ILE A 164 8.08 -4.11 10.30
CA ILE A 164 7.05 -5.01 9.79
C ILE A 164 6.39 -4.39 8.56
N CYS A 165 6.31 -5.15 7.47
CA CYS A 165 5.49 -4.80 6.31
C CYS A 165 4.48 -5.89 6.01
N MET A 166 3.57 -5.63 5.08
CA MET A 166 2.51 -6.56 4.79
C MET A 166 2.01 -6.50 3.35
N ALA A 167 1.48 -7.61 2.87
CA ALA A 167 0.77 -7.69 1.60
C ALA A 167 -0.40 -8.66 1.74
N GLY A 168 -1.60 -8.26 1.30
CA GLY A 168 -2.77 -9.15 1.32
C GLY A 168 -4.01 -8.42 0.84
N GLU A 169 -4.76 -9.04 -0.07
CA GLU A 169 -6.09 -8.59 -0.45
C GLU A 169 -7.10 -9.06 0.61
N VAL A 170 -8.03 -8.18 0.99
CA VAL A 170 -9.04 -8.49 1.99
C VAL A 170 -10.40 -8.68 1.33
N GLY A 171 -10.99 -9.86 1.54
CA GLY A 171 -12.33 -10.18 1.08
C GLY A 171 -13.42 -9.79 2.07
N LEU A 172 -14.67 -9.79 1.61
CA LEU A 172 -15.85 -9.35 2.39
C LEU A 172 -16.15 -10.23 3.63
N SER A 173 -15.64 -11.47 3.64
CA SER A 173 -15.77 -12.36 4.79
C SER A 173 -14.65 -12.22 5.81
N GLY A 174 -13.71 -11.26 5.59
CA GLY A 174 -12.53 -11.06 6.43
C GLY A 174 -11.39 -12.04 6.12
N GLU A 175 -11.51 -12.81 5.02
CA GLU A 175 -10.43 -13.65 4.53
C GLU A 175 -9.32 -12.82 3.88
N ILE A 176 -8.08 -13.26 4.03
CA ILE A 176 -6.92 -12.67 3.35
C ILE A 176 -6.58 -13.55 2.15
N ARG A 177 -6.71 -12.97 0.97
CA ARG A 177 -6.57 -13.65 -0.32
C ARG A 177 -5.15 -13.59 -0.85
N PRO A 178 -4.69 -14.63 -1.55
CA PRO A 178 -3.40 -14.64 -2.22
C PRO A 178 -3.25 -13.44 -3.18
N VAL A 179 -2.04 -12.91 -3.22
CA VAL A 179 -1.66 -11.80 -4.10
C VAL A 179 -0.60 -12.24 -5.10
N ALA A 180 -0.58 -11.58 -6.24
CA ALA A 180 0.39 -11.87 -7.28
C ALA A 180 1.82 -11.49 -6.85
N ARG A 181 2.82 -12.23 -7.39
CA ARG A 181 4.25 -11.91 -7.28
C ARG A 181 4.75 -11.78 -5.84
N ILE A 182 4.27 -12.63 -4.95
CA ILE A 182 4.60 -12.55 -3.51
C ILE A 182 6.12 -12.65 -3.26
N GLY A 183 6.84 -13.47 -4.02
CA GLY A 183 8.31 -13.60 -3.90
C GLY A 183 9.05 -12.28 -4.17
N GLN A 184 8.56 -11.47 -5.13
CA GLN A 184 9.15 -10.16 -5.42
C GLN A 184 8.91 -9.17 -4.28
N ARG A 185 7.72 -9.18 -3.66
CA ARG A 185 7.38 -8.35 -2.50
C ARG A 185 8.26 -8.69 -1.30
N ILE A 186 8.42 -9.98 -1.01
CA ILE A 186 9.29 -10.46 0.06
C ILE A 186 10.75 -10.06 -0.20
N SER A 187 11.24 -10.24 -1.42
CA SER A 187 12.59 -9.87 -1.78
C SER A 187 12.87 -8.38 -1.63
N GLU A 188 11.92 -7.52 -2.01
CA GLU A 188 12.04 -6.07 -1.83
C GLU A 188 12.03 -5.67 -0.35
N ALA A 189 11.12 -6.25 0.44
CA ALA A 189 11.08 -6.02 1.89
C ALA A 189 12.38 -6.41 2.57
N ALA A 190 12.93 -7.58 2.24
CA ALA A 190 14.20 -8.04 2.78
C ALA A 190 15.38 -7.15 2.37
N LYS A 191 15.43 -6.72 1.10
CA LYS A 191 16.45 -5.79 0.58
C LYS A 191 16.46 -4.45 1.34
N LEU A 192 15.30 -3.99 1.78
CA LEU A 192 15.13 -2.75 2.53
C LEU A 192 15.32 -2.93 4.04
N GLY A 193 15.66 -4.13 4.51
CA GLY A 193 16.01 -4.41 5.90
C GLY A 193 14.80 -4.63 6.83
N PHE A 194 13.62 -4.93 6.28
CA PHE A 194 12.47 -5.32 7.10
C PHE A 194 12.73 -6.67 7.77
N SER A 195 12.37 -6.79 9.04
CA SER A 195 12.56 -8.01 9.83
C SER A 195 11.48 -9.05 9.55
N SER A 196 10.25 -8.61 9.26
CA SER A 196 9.12 -9.50 9.01
C SER A 196 8.14 -8.94 7.98
N ILE A 197 7.43 -9.87 7.33
CA ILE A 197 6.38 -9.57 6.37
C ILE A 197 5.17 -10.47 6.61
N LEU A 198 3.98 -9.85 6.78
CA LEU A 198 2.72 -10.57 6.80
C LEU A 198 2.26 -10.84 5.36
N ILE A 199 1.97 -12.10 5.06
CA ILE A 199 1.50 -12.51 3.73
C ILE A 199 0.28 -13.43 3.83
N PRO A 200 -0.53 -13.56 2.77
CA PRO A 200 -1.61 -14.54 2.73
C PRO A 200 -1.08 -15.97 2.86
N GLU A 201 -1.67 -16.78 3.74
CA GLU A 201 -1.32 -18.20 3.91
C GLU A 201 -1.40 -18.97 2.58
N GLY A 202 -2.35 -18.60 1.73
CA GLY A 202 -2.51 -19.22 0.41
C GLY A 202 -1.33 -18.98 -0.54
N ASN A 203 -0.47 -17.99 -0.28
CA ASN A 203 0.74 -17.73 -1.04
C ASN A 203 1.93 -18.63 -0.65
N LEU A 204 1.85 -19.39 0.45
CA LEU A 204 2.91 -20.32 0.84
C LEU A 204 3.07 -21.48 -0.16
N LYS A 205 1.98 -21.85 -0.83
CA LYS A 205 2.02 -22.91 -1.85
C LYS A 205 2.80 -22.44 -3.06
N GLY A 206 3.97 -23.04 -3.30
CA GLY A 206 4.84 -22.69 -4.42
C GLY A 206 5.76 -21.49 -4.18
N LEU A 207 5.81 -20.99 -2.96
CA LEU A 207 6.81 -20.00 -2.58
C LEU A 207 8.17 -20.72 -2.46
N GLU A 208 9.09 -20.40 -3.37
CA GLU A 208 10.48 -20.75 -3.16
C GLU A 208 11.00 -19.98 -1.94
N THR A 209 11.56 -20.68 -0.97
CA THR A 209 12.08 -20.05 0.26
C THR A 209 13.05 -18.94 -0.13
N PRO A 210 12.75 -17.67 0.15
CA PRO A 210 13.68 -16.60 -0.19
C PRO A 210 15.01 -16.85 0.53
N LYS A 211 16.13 -16.66 -0.15
CA LYS A 211 17.48 -16.67 0.46
C LYS A 211 17.70 -15.51 1.43
N ALA A 212 16.67 -14.71 1.67
CA ALA A 212 16.72 -13.50 2.46
C ALA A 212 16.33 -13.78 3.93
N SER A 213 17.01 -13.11 4.86
CA SER A 213 16.75 -13.20 6.29
C SER A 213 15.56 -12.30 6.69
N ILE A 214 14.37 -12.63 6.21
CA ILE A 214 13.12 -11.97 6.62
C ILE A 214 12.16 -13.03 7.15
N GLU A 215 11.53 -12.76 8.28
CA GLU A 215 10.51 -13.63 8.84
C GLU A 215 9.21 -13.51 8.02
N ILE A 216 8.67 -14.65 7.59
CA ILE A 216 7.42 -14.70 6.85
C ILE A 216 6.31 -15.12 7.82
N ILE A 217 5.34 -14.24 8.03
CA ILE A 217 4.19 -14.46 8.91
C ILE A 217 2.95 -14.71 8.04
N PRO A 218 2.53 -15.99 7.89
CA PRO A 218 1.35 -16.31 7.09
C PRO A 218 0.07 -16.01 7.86
N VAL A 219 -0.88 -15.37 7.19
CA VAL A 219 -2.18 -15.01 7.76
C VAL A 219 -3.31 -15.36 6.78
N ASN A 220 -4.44 -15.82 7.29
CA ASN A 220 -5.60 -16.23 6.49
C ASN A 220 -6.85 -15.38 6.76
N ARG A 221 -6.87 -14.66 7.88
CA ARG A 221 -7.96 -13.78 8.29
C ARG A 221 -7.46 -12.48 8.86
N VAL A 222 -8.28 -11.44 8.74
CA VAL A 222 -7.98 -10.11 9.29
C VAL A 222 -7.71 -10.17 10.78
N GLU A 223 -8.51 -10.92 11.54
CA GLU A 223 -8.33 -11.05 12.99
C GLU A 223 -6.98 -11.67 13.38
N ALA A 224 -6.51 -12.66 12.59
CA ALA A 224 -5.20 -13.27 12.81
C ALA A 224 -4.06 -12.28 12.51
N ALA A 225 -4.17 -11.53 11.42
CA ALA A 225 -3.19 -10.50 11.07
C ALA A 225 -3.09 -9.42 12.17
N LEU A 226 -4.22 -8.95 12.69
CA LEU A 226 -4.26 -7.93 13.73
C LEU A 226 -3.62 -8.40 15.05
N ARG A 227 -3.80 -9.68 15.44
CA ARG A 227 -3.12 -10.25 16.60
C ARG A 227 -1.60 -10.35 16.48
N CYS A 228 -1.08 -10.35 15.25
CA CYS A 228 0.36 -10.32 15.01
C CYS A 228 0.94 -8.90 15.08
N LEU A 229 0.08 -7.87 14.98
CA LEU A 229 0.48 -6.47 14.91
C LEU A 229 0.29 -5.72 16.25
N PHE A 230 -0.63 -6.19 17.08
CA PHE A 230 -1.05 -5.61 18.36
C PHE A 230 -1.13 -6.69 19.45
#